data_9bc50c0d50c07420b028d58860f3bfac
#
_entry.id   9bc50c0d50c07420b028d58860f3bfac
#
_cell.length_a   1.000
_cell.length_b   1.000
_cell.length_c   1.000
_cell.angle_alpha   90.00
_cell.angle_beta   90.00
_cell.angle_gamma   90.00
#
_symmetry.space_group_name_H-M   'P 1'
#
loop_
_entity.id
_entity.type
_entity.pdbx_description
1 polymer ?
#
loop_
_entity_poly.entity_id
_entity_poly.type
_entity_poly.pdbx_seq_one_letter_code
_entity_poly.pdbx_strand_id
1 'polypeptide(L)'
;MKEIYSPDRIAEMIMTIDPDFYLPSDEQRPIISIDTNPLEPAVVIAGAGSGKTETMAARVVYLVANQCARPDQILGLTFTRKAAGELNTRIRKRLRQFQQAQDKAGIERTFTSLETAVTTYHSYAGRLLSEHAIRYGIDADVQPLGEAALWMSANKLVREWDNGTFATDDAVSTVVKDLLGLTSMVIEHRVSLDAIRAADEEVLQQLSQMTGATNEETRRVAKVLNQRIAMLPMVTAFIESRRQSGELSYDDQIALAADIAVNFPDVGALERGKYPVVLLDEYQDTSQSQVRMLAALFGGGHPVTAVGDPCQSIYTWRGASAGTIGAFNKNFPKAAGSKGEDVYELLTTYRNDKAILELANEISDGVRQLESVKVERLKARKGAGPGDLTCGIFENLEAESAAIAEYFTPLWNNPERYVAKSKVPKTFAVLVRKRAQIPYIQSALAAAGIPSEVLGLGGLV
;
A
#
# COMPACT_ATOMS: atom_id res chain seq x y z
N MET A 1 -8.28 -21.08 -23.05
CA MET A 1 -6.92 -21.45 -23.53
C MET A 1 -6.56 -22.79 -22.90
N LYS A 2 -5.80 -23.66 -23.56
CA LYS A 2 -5.38 -24.95 -22.96
C LYS A 2 -4.16 -24.67 -22.10
N GLU A 3 -4.18 -25.08 -20.83
CA GLU A 3 -3.02 -24.99 -19.94
C GLU A 3 -1.84 -25.80 -20.53
N ILE A 4 -0.70 -25.14 -20.74
CA ILE A 4 0.53 -25.76 -21.24
C ILE A 4 1.35 -26.28 -20.07
N TYR A 5 1.48 -25.46 -19.01
CA TYR A 5 2.22 -25.73 -17.80
C TYR A 5 1.37 -25.47 -16.56
N SER A 6 1.25 -26.46 -15.67
CA SER A 6 0.68 -26.25 -14.35
C SER A 6 1.65 -25.48 -13.45
N PRO A 7 1.19 -24.85 -12.34
CA PRO A 7 2.06 -24.20 -11.37
C PRO A 7 3.17 -25.13 -10.83
N ASP A 8 2.84 -26.38 -10.54
CA ASP A 8 3.81 -27.38 -10.06
C ASP A 8 4.85 -27.69 -11.13
N ARG A 9 4.43 -27.86 -12.39
CA ARG A 9 5.36 -28.14 -13.50
C ARG A 9 6.36 -27.01 -13.72
N ILE A 10 5.91 -25.78 -13.62
CA ILE A 10 6.80 -24.59 -13.69
C ILE A 10 7.80 -24.63 -12.54
N ALA A 11 7.33 -24.91 -11.33
CA ALA A 11 8.21 -25.00 -10.16
C ALA A 11 9.23 -26.12 -10.27
N GLU A 12 8.83 -27.33 -10.69
CA GLU A 12 9.74 -28.45 -10.95
C GLU A 12 10.83 -28.08 -11.96
N MET A 13 10.44 -27.40 -13.04
CA MET A 13 11.39 -26.93 -14.04
C MET A 13 12.39 -25.95 -13.44
N ILE A 14 11.92 -24.95 -12.66
CA ILE A 14 12.79 -23.99 -11.98
C ILE A 14 13.72 -24.69 -10.98
N MET A 15 13.27 -25.71 -10.27
CA MET A 15 14.09 -26.51 -9.33
C MET A 15 15.27 -27.20 -10.03
N THR A 16 15.20 -27.45 -11.32
CA THR A 16 16.35 -27.97 -12.07
C THR A 16 17.50 -26.97 -12.22
N ILE A 17 17.21 -25.68 -12.03
CA ILE A 17 18.16 -24.56 -12.12
C ILE A 17 18.51 -24.01 -10.72
N ASP A 18 17.54 -23.95 -9.84
CA ASP A 18 17.64 -23.46 -8.46
C ASP A 18 17.13 -24.56 -7.51
N PRO A 19 18.00 -25.44 -7.02
CA PRO A 19 17.60 -26.56 -6.15
C PRO A 19 16.96 -26.14 -4.83
N ASP A 20 17.18 -24.90 -4.39
CA ASP A 20 16.56 -24.35 -3.19
C ASP A 20 15.14 -23.80 -3.46
N PHE A 21 14.67 -23.85 -4.71
CA PHE A 21 13.30 -23.48 -5.05
C PHE A 21 12.32 -24.56 -4.58
N TYR A 22 11.10 -24.21 -4.32
CA TYR A 22 10.09 -25.11 -3.75
C TYR A 22 8.79 -25.10 -4.56
N LEU A 23 8.02 -26.17 -4.42
CA LEU A 23 6.68 -26.26 -5.00
C LEU A 23 5.73 -25.26 -4.33
N PRO A 24 4.78 -24.68 -5.08
CA PRO A 24 3.76 -23.84 -4.50
C PRO A 24 2.91 -24.63 -3.50
N SER A 25 2.48 -23.96 -2.43
CA SER A 25 1.57 -24.55 -1.44
C SER A 25 0.16 -24.76 -2.02
N ASP A 26 -0.68 -25.51 -1.28
CA ASP A 26 -2.07 -25.72 -1.66
C ASP A 26 -2.86 -24.40 -1.72
N GLU A 27 -2.48 -23.41 -0.89
CA GLU A 27 -3.06 -22.06 -0.91
C GLU A 27 -2.56 -21.23 -2.12
N GLN A 28 -1.32 -21.43 -2.55
CA GLN A 28 -0.70 -20.66 -3.63
C GLN A 28 -1.13 -21.14 -5.02
N ARG A 29 -1.31 -22.47 -5.21
CA ARG A 29 -1.65 -23.04 -6.53
C ARG A 29 -2.88 -22.39 -7.17
N PRO A 30 -4.05 -22.32 -6.50
CA PRO A 30 -5.22 -21.72 -7.11
C PRO A 30 -5.01 -20.24 -7.44
N ILE A 31 -4.23 -19.48 -6.63
CA ILE A 31 -3.94 -18.08 -6.88
C ILE A 31 -3.03 -17.92 -8.11
N ILE A 32 -2.01 -18.75 -8.26
CA ILE A 32 -1.11 -18.71 -9.41
C ILE A 32 -1.88 -18.97 -10.70
N SER A 33 -2.81 -19.90 -10.70
CA SER A 33 -3.59 -20.33 -11.86
C SER A 33 -4.98 -19.69 -11.98
N ILE A 34 -5.32 -18.66 -11.16
CA ILE A 34 -6.65 -18.01 -11.16
C ILE A 34 -7.15 -17.90 -12.59
N ASP A 35 -8.26 -18.53 -12.82
CA ASP A 35 -9.06 -18.59 -14.04
C ASP A 35 -8.36 -18.04 -15.29
N THR A 36 -7.71 -18.94 -16.02
CA THR A 36 -7.04 -18.60 -17.27
C THR A 36 -7.98 -18.66 -18.47
N ASN A 37 -9.25 -19.08 -18.25
CA ASN A 37 -10.20 -19.22 -19.34
C ASN A 37 -11.68 -19.03 -18.94
N PRO A 38 -12.21 -17.80 -18.91
CA PRO A 38 -11.55 -16.51 -19.11
C PRO A 38 -10.70 -16.07 -17.92
N LEU A 39 -9.74 -15.17 -18.16
CA LEU A 39 -9.07 -14.44 -17.08
C LEU A 39 -10.06 -13.50 -16.40
N GLU A 40 -10.14 -13.53 -15.07
CA GLU A 40 -11.14 -12.79 -14.29
C GLU A 40 -10.52 -11.97 -13.16
N PRO A 41 -11.23 -10.92 -12.67
CA PRO A 41 -10.85 -10.22 -11.46
C PRO A 41 -10.87 -11.15 -10.24
N ALA A 42 -9.89 -10.99 -9.35
CA ALA A 42 -9.84 -11.72 -8.09
C ALA A 42 -9.12 -10.92 -7.00
N VAL A 43 -9.54 -11.10 -5.76
CA VAL A 43 -8.86 -10.55 -4.59
C VAL A 43 -8.24 -11.67 -3.75
N VAL A 44 -7.03 -11.42 -3.25
CA VAL A 44 -6.26 -12.34 -2.42
C VAL A 44 -6.02 -11.70 -1.06
N ILE A 45 -6.59 -12.26 -0.03
CA ILE A 45 -6.30 -11.89 1.36
C ILE A 45 -5.05 -12.64 1.79
N ALA A 46 -3.98 -11.93 2.07
CA ALA A 46 -2.68 -12.52 2.28
C ALA A 46 -1.96 -11.91 3.48
N GLY A 47 -1.87 -12.65 4.56
CA GLY A 47 -1.26 -12.19 5.79
C GLY A 47 0.25 -11.91 5.71
N ALA A 48 0.78 -11.32 6.76
CA ALA A 48 2.20 -11.02 6.87
C ALA A 48 3.06 -12.30 6.76
N GLY A 49 4.01 -12.29 5.81
CA GLY A 49 4.92 -13.42 5.62
C GLY A 49 4.32 -14.64 4.93
N SER A 50 3.11 -14.57 4.37
CA SER A 50 2.46 -15.66 3.65
C SER A 50 3.01 -15.93 2.23
N GLY A 51 3.97 -15.12 1.79
CA GLY A 51 4.56 -15.27 0.46
C GLY A 51 3.84 -14.48 -0.64
N LYS A 52 3.11 -13.42 -0.32
CA LYS A 52 2.42 -12.53 -1.29
C LYS A 52 3.24 -12.29 -2.56
N THR A 53 4.40 -11.66 -2.41
CA THR A 53 5.26 -11.25 -3.53
C THR A 53 5.77 -12.43 -4.36
N GLU A 54 6.05 -13.59 -3.72
CA GLU A 54 6.46 -14.81 -4.44
C GLU A 54 5.30 -15.37 -5.24
N THR A 55 4.11 -15.42 -4.66
CA THR A 55 2.89 -15.87 -5.34
C THR A 55 2.55 -15.00 -6.55
N MET A 56 2.65 -13.66 -6.40
CA MET A 56 2.48 -12.74 -7.52
C MET A 56 3.52 -12.96 -8.62
N ALA A 57 4.80 -13.14 -8.27
CA ALA A 57 5.85 -13.41 -9.24
C ALA A 57 5.62 -14.77 -9.94
N ALA A 58 5.22 -15.80 -9.21
CA ALA A 58 4.87 -17.11 -9.77
C ALA A 58 3.67 -17.02 -10.73
N ARG A 59 2.64 -16.21 -10.39
CA ARG A 59 1.51 -15.95 -11.28
C ARG A 59 1.95 -15.28 -12.58
N VAL A 60 2.86 -14.30 -12.55
CA VAL A 60 3.41 -13.70 -13.77
C VAL A 60 4.09 -14.75 -14.63
N VAL A 61 4.95 -15.60 -14.03
CA VAL A 61 5.62 -16.67 -14.78
C VAL A 61 4.62 -17.65 -15.38
N TYR A 62 3.58 -18.01 -14.63
CA TYR A 62 2.52 -18.90 -15.09
C TYR A 62 1.76 -18.30 -16.30
N LEU A 63 1.36 -17.03 -16.23
CA LEU A 63 0.66 -16.35 -17.32
C LEU A 63 1.53 -16.28 -18.59
N VAL A 64 2.80 -15.96 -18.42
CA VAL A 64 3.76 -15.87 -19.53
C VAL A 64 4.08 -17.26 -20.11
N ALA A 65 4.32 -18.26 -19.28
CA ALA A 65 4.59 -19.63 -19.70
C ALA A 65 3.42 -20.25 -20.49
N ASN A 66 2.19 -19.90 -20.10
CA ASN A 66 0.96 -20.34 -20.76
C ASN A 66 0.52 -19.40 -21.92
N GLN A 67 1.36 -18.43 -22.30
CA GLN A 67 1.11 -17.50 -23.41
C GLN A 67 -0.18 -16.66 -23.25
N CYS A 68 -0.60 -16.42 -22.00
CA CYS A 68 -1.76 -15.55 -21.71
C CYS A 68 -1.44 -14.08 -21.93
N ALA A 69 -0.20 -13.66 -21.66
CA ALA A 69 0.31 -12.30 -21.88
C ALA A 69 1.84 -12.34 -21.98
N ARG A 70 2.43 -11.33 -22.65
CA ARG A 70 3.87 -11.10 -22.60
C ARG A 70 4.25 -10.43 -21.26
N PRO A 71 5.52 -10.53 -20.80
CA PRO A 71 5.95 -9.90 -19.55
C PRO A 71 5.68 -8.39 -19.48
N ASP A 72 5.88 -7.66 -20.60
CA ASP A 72 5.62 -6.22 -20.73
C ASP A 72 4.14 -5.83 -20.75
N GLN A 73 3.25 -6.81 -20.93
CA GLN A 73 1.80 -6.65 -20.94
C GLN A 73 1.14 -6.91 -19.57
N ILE A 74 1.91 -7.32 -18.56
CA ILE A 74 1.41 -7.50 -17.20
C ILE A 74 1.80 -6.28 -16.38
N LEU A 75 0.80 -5.47 -16.01
CA LEU A 75 1.00 -4.29 -15.18
C LEU A 75 1.02 -4.68 -13.71
N GLY A 76 2.14 -4.42 -13.01
CA GLY A 76 2.23 -4.56 -11.57
C GLY A 76 2.24 -3.18 -10.89
N LEU A 77 1.29 -2.93 -10.00
CA LEU A 77 1.23 -1.70 -9.21
C LEU A 77 1.48 -2.00 -7.74
N THR A 78 2.33 -1.21 -7.10
CA THR A 78 2.65 -1.33 -5.68
C THR A 78 2.80 0.04 -5.02
N PHE A 79 2.85 0.07 -3.68
CA PHE A 79 2.79 1.31 -2.93
C PHE A 79 4.12 2.09 -2.91
N THR A 80 5.27 1.40 -2.86
CA THR A 80 6.59 2.06 -2.76
C THR A 80 7.52 1.72 -3.91
N ARG A 81 8.43 2.65 -4.24
CA ARG A 81 9.49 2.41 -5.25
C ARG A 81 10.35 1.20 -4.90
N LYS A 82 10.62 0.98 -3.60
CA LYS A 82 11.38 -0.17 -3.11
C LYS A 82 10.62 -1.47 -3.40
N ALA A 83 9.34 -1.55 -3.05
CA ALA A 83 8.52 -2.73 -3.32
C ALA A 83 8.38 -2.99 -4.83
N ALA A 84 8.24 -1.95 -5.65
CA ALA A 84 8.23 -2.09 -7.11
C ALA A 84 9.54 -2.69 -7.63
N GLY A 85 10.69 -2.21 -7.14
CA GLY A 85 12.00 -2.75 -7.47
C GLY A 85 12.19 -4.20 -7.04
N GLU A 86 11.74 -4.54 -5.84
CA GLU A 86 11.81 -5.91 -5.30
C GLU A 86 10.93 -6.88 -6.10
N LEU A 87 9.68 -6.50 -6.38
CA LEU A 87 8.76 -7.31 -7.19
C LEU A 87 9.30 -7.50 -8.61
N ASN A 88 9.75 -6.42 -9.26
CA ASN A 88 10.35 -6.47 -10.60
C ASN A 88 11.57 -7.40 -10.65
N THR A 89 12.50 -7.27 -9.68
CA THR A 89 13.69 -8.12 -9.58
C THR A 89 13.30 -9.57 -9.42
N ARG A 90 12.31 -9.87 -8.59
CA ARG A 90 11.81 -11.22 -8.34
C ARG A 90 11.18 -11.82 -9.58
N ILE A 91 10.29 -11.10 -10.25
CA ILE A 91 9.66 -11.55 -11.50
C ILE A 91 10.74 -11.86 -12.56
N ARG A 92 11.67 -10.93 -12.79
CA ARG A 92 12.77 -11.13 -13.75
C ARG A 92 13.65 -12.34 -13.41
N LYS A 93 13.95 -12.54 -12.12
CA LYS A 93 14.70 -13.73 -11.66
C LYS A 93 13.95 -15.01 -12.03
N ARG A 94 12.65 -15.11 -11.72
CA ARG A 94 11.84 -16.31 -11.98
C ARG A 94 11.64 -16.57 -13.46
N LEU A 95 11.36 -15.54 -14.25
CA LEU A 95 11.27 -15.65 -15.72
C LEU A 95 12.59 -16.18 -16.31
N ARG A 96 13.74 -15.64 -15.88
CA ARG A 96 15.06 -16.10 -16.33
C ARG A 96 15.31 -17.55 -15.96
N GLN A 97 14.99 -17.95 -14.74
CA GLN A 97 15.14 -19.34 -14.28
C GLN A 97 14.26 -20.29 -15.10
N PHE A 98 13.05 -19.90 -15.44
CA PHE A 98 12.16 -20.70 -16.28
C PHE A 98 12.71 -20.82 -17.72
N GLN A 99 13.21 -19.74 -18.33
CA GLN A 99 13.89 -19.82 -19.64
C GLN A 99 15.10 -20.76 -19.62
N GLN A 100 15.96 -20.65 -18.60
CA GLN A 100 17.10 -21.54 -18.45
C GLN A 100 16.68 -23.01 -18.30
N ALA A 101 15.56 -23.26 -17.61
CA ALA A 101 15.00 -24.60 -17.49
C ALA A 101 14.45 -25.14 -18.84
N GLN A 102 13.83 -24.28 -19.65
CA GLN A 102 13.40 -24.65 -21.01
C GLN A 102 14.62 -24.99 -21.88
N ASP A 103 15.67 -24.14 -21.86
CA ASP A 103 16.89 -24.40 -22.62
C ASP A 103 17.54 -25.73 -22.23
N LYS A 104 17.66 -25.99 -20.91
CA LYS A 104 18.22 -27.25 -20.36
C LYS A 104 17.41 -28.48 -20.77
N ALA A 105 16.09 -28.32 -20.89
CA ALA A 105 15.19 -29.39 -21.31
C ALA A 105 15.09 -29.55 -22.85
N GLY A 106 15.74 -28.68 -23.63
CA GLY A 106 15.61 -28.66 -25.10
C GLY A 106 14.24 -28.22 -25.59
N ILE A 107 13.51 -27.46 -24.77
CA ILE A 107 12.17 -26.92 -25.07
C ILE A 107 12.32 -25.51 -25.64
N GLU A 108 11.59 -25.20 -26.70
CA GLU A 108 11.55 -23.85 -27.25
C GLU A 108 11.05 -22.84 -26.19
N ARG A 109 11.71 -21.68 -26.12
CA ARG A 109 11.32 -20.63 -25.18
C ARG A 109 9.95 -20.06 -25.55
N THR A 110 9.06 -19.99 -24.58
CA THR A 110 7.71 -19.43 -24.76
C THR A 110 7.72 -17.90 -24.85
N PHE A 111 8.79 -17.24 -24.43
CA PHE A 111 8.99 -15.78 -24.48
C PHE A 111 10.48 -15.45 -24.55
N THR A 112 10.81 -14.26 -25.07
CA THR A 112 12.20 -13.78 -25.20
C THR A 112 12.50 -12.58 -24.31
N SER A 113 11.54 -11.66 -24.15
CA SER A 113 11.71 -10.46 -23.32
C SER A 113 11.54 -10.79 -21.82
N LEU A 114 12.32 -10.12 -20.99
CA LEU A 114 12.20 -10.12 -19.53
C LEU A 114 11.72 -8.75 -19.00
N GLU A 115 11.32 -7.85 -19.90
CA GLU A 115 10.79 -6.54 -19.51
C GLU A 115 9.41 -6.70 -18.88
N THR A 116 9.22 -6.05 -17.75
CA THR A 116 7.96 -6.08 -16.99
C THR A 116 7.49 -4.66 -16.71
N ALA A 117 6.19 -4.44 -16.69
CA ALA A 117 5.58 -3.16 -16.40
C ALA A 117 5.24 -3.04 -14.91
N VAL A 118 6.27 -3.02 -14.04
CA VAL A 118 6.08 -2.86 -12.58
C VAL A 118 6.45 -1.46 -12.14
N THR A 119 5.51 -0.76 -11.48
CA THR A 119 5.69 0.62 -11.04
C THR A 119 4.86 0.93 -9.79
N THR A 120 4.95 2.16 -9.26
CA THR A 120 4.08 2.59 -8.15
C THR A 120 2.77 3.16 -8.66
N TYR A 121 1.71 3.15 -7.83
CA TYR A 121 0.43 3.81 -8.13
C TYR A 121 0.61 5.27 -8.57
N HIS A 122 1.44 6.03 -7.85
CA HIS A 122 1.74 7.41 -8.17
C HIS A 122 2.47 7.59 -9.51
N SER A 123 3.50 6.77 -9.76
CA SER A 123 4.22 6.85 -11.04
C SER A 123 3.34 6.47 -12.22
N TYR A 124 2.43 5.51 -12.04
CA TYR A 124 1.45 5.14 -13.05
C TYR A 124 0.47 6.28 -13.34
N ALA A 125 -0.10 6.89 -12.29
CA ALA A 125 -0.98 8.04 -12.41
C ALA A 125 -0.29 9.25 -13.07
N GLY A 126 0.98 9.50 -12.71
CA GLY A 126 1.78 10.55 -13.33
C GLY A 126 2.00 10.34 -14.82
N ARG A 127 2.29 9.11 -15.24
CA ARG A 127 2.38 8.76 -16.66
C ARG A 127 1.04 8.99 -17.38
N LEU A 128 -0.05 8.51 -16.79
CA LEU A 128 -1.39 8.67 -17.37
C LEU A 128 -1.77 10.15 -17.51
N LEU A 129 -1.46 10.96 -16.48
CA LEU A 129 -1.68 12.40 -16.52
C LEU A 129 -0.84 13.04 -17.62
N SER A 130 0.47 12.77 -17.70
CA SER A 130 1.36 13.34 -18.73
C SER A 130 0.91 12.99 -20.15
N GLU A 131 0.49 11.73 -20.39
CA GLU A 131 0.03 11.27 -21.70
C GLU A 131 -1.30 11.94 -22.14
N HIS A 132 -2.14 12.37 -21.18
CA HIS A 132 -3.50 12.86 -21.46
C HIS A 132 -3.81 14.26 -20.88
N ALA A 133 -2.84 14.96 -20.31
CA ALA A 133 -3.01 16.26 -19.62
C ALA A 133 -3.69 17.32 -20.52
N ILE A 134 -3.34 17.35 -21.79
CA ILE A 134 -3.90 18.32 -22.77
C ILE A 134 -5.43 18.21 -22.87
N ARG A 135 -6.01 17.02 -22.67
CA ARG A 135 -7.47 16.84 -22.67
C ARG A 135 -8.17 17.59 -21.52
N TYR A 136 -7.41 17.92 -20.48
CA TYR A 136 -7.85 18.69 -19.31
C TYR A 136 -7.36 20.14 -19.31
N GLY A 137 -6.67 20.57 -20.37
CA GLY A 137 -6.08 21.91 -20.46
C GLY A 137 -4.91 22.11 -19.49
N ILE A 138 -4.22 21.03 -19.12
CA ILE A 138 -3.07 21.01 -18.21
C ILE A 138 -1.80 20.80 -19.04
N ASP A 139 -0.70 21.43 -18.64
CA ASP A 139 0.60 21.21 -19.25
C ASP A 139 1.08 19.76 -18.98
N ALA A 140 1.51 19.07 -20.03
CA ALA A 140 1.99 17.69 -19.94
C ALA A 140 3.28 17.56 -19.09
N ASP A 141 4.08 18.61 -19.01
CA ASP A 141 5.36 18.64 -18.29
C ASP A 141 5.24 19.12 -16.82
N VAL A 142 4.00 19.35 -16.36
CA VAL A 142 3.76 19.79 -14.98
C VAL A 142 4.30 18.76 -13.99
N GLN A 143 5.17 19.23 -13.08
CA GLN A 143 5.75 18.41 -12.02
C GLN A 143 5.05 18.69 -10.69
N PRO A 144 4.69 17.65 -9.91
CA PRO A 144 4.11 17.88 -8.58
C PRO A 144 5.08 18.60 -7.66
N LEU A 145 4.57 19.56 -6.90
CA LEU A 145 5.33 20.24 -5.86
C LEU A 145 5.69 19.27 -4.73
N GLY A 146 6.92 19.39 -4.24
CA GLY A 146 7.34 18.72 -3.01
C GLY A 146 6.70 19.34 -1.76
N GLU A 147 6.76 18.61 -0.64
CA GLU A 147 6.15 19.01 0.64
C GLU A 147 6.60 20.41 1.10
N ALA A 148 7.87 20.77 0.92
CA ALA A 148 8.38 22.07 1.32
C ALA A 148 7.76 23.23 0.51
N ALA A 149 7.61 23.07 -0.79
CA ALA A 149 6.99 24.08 -1.65
C ALA A 149 5.50 24.23 -1.36
N LEU A 150 4.77 23.12 -1.16
CA LEU A 150 3.37 23.15 -0.73
C LEU A 150 3.21 23.83 0.63
N TRP A 151 4.13 23.55 1.58
CA TRP A 151 4.12 24.20 2.88
C TRP A 151 4.33 25.71 2.76
N MET A 152 5.26 26.16 1.90
CA MET A 152 5.52 27.57 1.67
C MET A 152 4.30 28.27 1.05
N SER A 153 3.65 27.67 0.06
CA SER A 153 2.44 28.20 -0.58
C SER A 153 1.29 28.31 0.44
N ALA A 154 1.05 27.26 1.23
CA ALA A 154 0.05 27.27 2.29
C ALA A 154 0.36 28.32 3.40
N ASN A 155 1.63 28.42 3.83
CA ASN A 155 2.05 29.38 4.84
C ASN A 155 1.85 30.83 4.38
N LYS A 156 2.11 31.13 3.10
CA LYS A 156 1.82 32.43 2.51
C LYS A 156 0.33 32.74 2.60
N LEU A 157 -0.52 31.83 2.14
CA LEU A 157 -1.98 32.01 2.19
C LEU A 157 -2.48 32.24 3.62
N VAL A 158 -2.03 31.42 4.59
CA VAL A 158 -2.44 31.52 6.00
C VAL A 158 -2.05 32.88 6.59
N ARG A 159 -0.86 33.40 6.28
CA ARG A 159 -0.40 34.70 6.77
C ARG A 159 -1.14 35.92 6.16
N GLU A 160 -1.56 35.75 4.91
CA GLU A 160 -2.28 36.79 4.15
C GLU A 160 -3.81 36.67 4.31
N TRP A 161 -4.30 35.70 5.10
CA TRP A 161 -5.72 35.43 5.26
C TRP A 161 -6.40 36.51 6.12
N ASP A 162 -7.19 37.33 5.50
CA ASP A 162 -7.90 38.48 6.15
C ASP A 162 -9.44 38.35 6.12
N ASN A 163 -9.95 37.22 5.65
CA ASN A 163 -11.38 36.99 5.39
C ASN A 163 -12.27 36.93 6.66
N GLY A 164 -11.71 37.17 7.86
CA GLY A 164 -12.44 37.25 9.12
C GLY A 164 -13.21 35.98 9.58
N THR A 165 -13.25 34.94 8.74
CA THR A 165 -14.01 33.73 9.00
C THR A 165 -13.27 32.70 9.84
N PHE A 166 -11.95 32.80 9.96
CA PHE A 166 -11.10 31.91 10.70
C PHE A 166 -10.31 32.65 11.77
N ALA A 167 -10.74 32.48 13.03
CA ALA A 167 -10.04 33.00 14.20
C ALA A 167 -9.57 31.86 15.06
N THR A 168 -8.28 31.82 15.39
CA THR A 168 -7.68 30.77 16.23
C THR A 168 -6.51 31.33 17.01
N ASP A 169 -6.27 30.78 18.20
CA ASP A 169 -5.07 31.02 19.01
C ASP A 169 -3.91 30.10 18.64
N ASP A 170 -4.11 29.21 17.66
CA ASP A 170 -3.12 28.23 17.24
C ASP A 170 -1.96 28.90 16.49
N ALA A 171 -0.77 28.34 16.61
CA ALA A 171 0.39 28.82 15.88
C ALA A 171 0.17 28.68 14.36
N VAL A 172 0.68 29.61 13.56
CA VAL A 172 0.59 29.60 12.10
C VAL A 172 1.01 28.24 11.51
N SER A 173 2.06 27.63 12.05
CA SER A 173 2.54 26.31 11.60
C SER A 173 1.52 25.18 11.81
N THR A 174 0.71 25.27 12.87
CA THR A 174 -0.39 24.31 13.13
C THR A 174 -1.49 24.50 12.09
N VAL A 175 -1.91 25.75 11.87
CA VAL A 175 -2.93 26.10 10.87
C VAL A 175 -2.51 25.64 9.47
N VAL A 176 -1.25 25.87 9.08
CA VAL A 176 -0.69 25.42 7.80
C VAL A 176 -0.77 23.89 7.68
N LYS A 177 -0.38 23.18 8.74
CA LYS A 177 -0.44 21.71 8.76
C LYS A 177 -1.89 21.21 8.60
N ASP A 178 -2.83 21.83 9.30
CA ASP A 178 -4.23 21.44 9.26
C ASP A 178 -4.87 21.78 7.89
N LEU A 179 -4.53 22.92 7.31
CA LEU A 179 -4.94 23.30 5.95
C LEU A 179 -4.44 22.28 4.92
N LEU A 180 -3.15 21.92 4.95
CA LEU A 180 -2.58 20.93 4.04
C LEU A 180 -3.22 19.57 4.23
N GLY A 181 -3.39 19.13 5.48
CA GLY A 181 -4.02 17.84 5.80
C GLY A 181 -5.47 17.77 5.32
N LEU A 182 -6.27 18.81 5.60
CA LEU A 182 -7.67 18.86 5.16
C LEU A 182 -7.77 18.92 3.63
N THR A 183 -6.93 19.72 2.97
CA THR A 183 -6.89 19.80 1.50
C THR A 183 -6.56 18.45 0.87
N SER A 184 -5.54 17.77 1.37
CA SER A 184 -5.16 16.42 0.92
C SER A 184 -6.33 15.45 1.04
N MET A 185 -7.00 15.39 2.19
CA MET A 185 -8.16 14.52 2.42
C MET A 185 -9.33 14.84 1.49
N VAL A 186 -9.62 16.12 1.26
CA VAL A 186 -10.68 16.54 0.33
C VAL A 186 -10.40 16.05 -1.09
N ILE A 187 -9.16 16.18 -1.56
CA ILE A 187 -8.73 15.75 -2.89
C ILE A 187 -8.76 14.22 -3.01
N GLU A 188 -8.18 13.53 -2.04
CA GLU A 188 -8.07 12.07 -2.03
C GLU A 188 -9.43 11.36 -1.92
N HIS A 189 -10.30 11.84 -1.04
CA HIS A 189 -11.63 11.25 -0.85
C HIS A 189 -12.69 11.79 -1.82
N ARG A 190 -12.36 12.84 -2.59
CA ARG A 190 -13.28 13.44 -3.57
C ARG A 190 -14.59 13.91 -2.93
N VAL A 191 -14.52 14.41 -1.70
CA VAL A 191 -15.66 14.93 -0.96
C VAL A 191 -15.81 16.42 -1.21
N SER A 192 -17.03 16.88 -1.49
CA SER A 192 -17.28 18.31 -1.64
C SER A 192 -17.20 19.04 -0.28
N LEU A 193 -16.74 20.29 -0.29
CA LEU A 193 -16.66 21.09 0.93
C LEU A 193 -18.04 21.34 1.55
N ASP A 194 -19.07 21.41 0.73
CA ASP A 194 -20.46 21.54 1.21
C ASP A 194 -20.93 20.27 1.94
N ALA A 195 -20.55 19.08 1.46
CA ALA A 195 -20.86 17.82 2.14
C ALA A 195 -20.13 17.71 3.50
N ILE A 196 -18.89 18.19 3.59
CA ILE A 196 -18.14 18.26 4.86
C ILE A 196 -18.86 19.21 5.82
N ARG A 197 -19.20 20.41 5.36
CA ARG A 197 -19.96 21.39 6.16
C ARG A 197 -21.25 20.82 6.70
N ALA A 198 -22.06 20.21 5.82
CA ALA A 198 -23.35 19.65 6.21
C ALA A 198 -23.20 18.51 7.25
N ALA A 199 -22.24 17.63 7.07
CA ALA A 199 -21.96 16.55 8.02
C ALA A 199 -21.50 17.09 9.39
N ASP A 200 -20.61 18.11 9.40
CA ASP A 200 -20.14 18.72 10.63
C ASP A 200 -21.26 19.47 11.38
N GLU A 201 -22.09 20.21 10.67
CA GLU A 201 -23.26 20.91 11.23
C GLU A 201 -24.27 19.92 11.82
N GLU A 202 -24.52 18.79 11.16
CA GLU A 202 -25.37 17.72 11.68
C GLU A 202 -24.83 17.15 13.01
N VAL A 203 -23.52 16.81 13.06
CA VAL A 203 -22.90 16.32 14.30
C VAL A 203 -22.97 17.38 15.41
N LEU A 204 -22.69 18.66 15.11
CA LEU A 204 -22.81 19.75 16.08
C LEU A 204 -24.23 19.87 16.62
N GLN A 205 -25.24 19.75 15.76
CA GLN A 205 -26.64 19.74 16.18
C GLN A 205 -26.96 18.57 17.12
N GLN A 206 -26.51 17.35 16.77
CA GLN A 206 -26.69 16.16 17.62
C GLN A 206 -26.02 16.35 18.98
N LEU A 207 -24.77 16.86 19.02
CA LEU A 207 -24.04 17.14 20.26
C LEU A 207 -24.79 18.15 21.14
N SER A 208 -25.41 19.18 20.57
CA SER A 208 -26.17 20.20 21.31
C SER A 208 -27.45 19.63 21.98
N GLN A 209 -28.00 18.54 21.45
CA GLN A 209 -29.22 17.88 21.96
C GLN A 209 -28.93 16.79 23.00
N MET A 210 -27.67 16.37 23.16
CA MET A 210 -27.31 15.31 24.11
C MET A 210 -27.41 15.80 25.55
N THR A 211 -28.07 15.02 26.41
CA THR A 211 -28.08 15.23 27.86
C THR A 211 -26.65 15.01 28.40
N GLY A 212 -26.03 16.07 28.98
CA GLY A 212 -24.64 16.00 29.41
C GLY A 212 -23.62 16.56 28.39
N ALA A 213 -24.06 17.24 27.34
CA ALA A 213 -23.25 17.88 26.30
C ALA A 213 -22.20 18.89 26.82
N THR A 214 -22.06 19.07 28.12
CA THR A 214 -21.14 20.02 28.76
C THR A 214 -19.84 19.38 29.24
N ASN A 215 -19.57 18.11 28.97
CA ASN A 215 -18.29 17.49 29.34
C ASN A 215 -17.14 18.02 28.45
N GLU A 216 -15.92 17.86 28.91
CA GLU A 216 -14.71 18.38 28.24
C GLU A 216 -14.52 17.78 26.84
N GLU A 217 -14.82 16.49 26.70
CA GLU A 217 -14.69 15.76 25.45
C GLU A 217 -15.64 16.28 24.37
N THR A 218 -16.91 16.48 24.72
CA THR A 218 -17.93 17.02 23.82
C THR A 218 -17.56 18.45 23.35
N ARG A 219 -17.07 19.28 24.26
CA ARG A 219 -16.58 20.63 23.94
C ARG A 219 -15.38 20.57 22.99
N ARG A 220 -14.46 19.64 23.21
CA ARG A 220 -13.29 19.45 22.34
C ARG A 220 -13.71 19.04 20.93
N VAL A 221 -14.64 18.07 20.79
CA VAL A 221 -15.16 17.66 19.49
C VAL A 221 -15.85 18.83 18.79
N ALA A 222 -16.74 19.55 19.48
CA ALA A 222 -17.42 20.72 18.92
C ALA A 222 -16.44 21.82 18.47
N LYS A 223 -15.37 22.07 19.23
CA LYS A 223 -14.32 23.03 18.86
C LYS A 223 -13.65 22.61 17.55
N VAL A 224 -13.27 21.35 17.40
CA VAL A 224 -12.60 20.83 16.19
C VAL A 224 -13.51 20.94 14.97
N LEU A 225 -14.80 20.58 15.09
CA LEU A 225 -15.77 20.68 13.99
C LEU A 225 -15.98 22.12 13.56
N ASN A 226 -16.17 23.06 14.50
CA ASN A 226 -16.30 24.48 14.19
C ASN A 226 -15.03 25.04 13.52
N GLN A 227 -13.84 24.67 13.98
CA GLN A 227 -12.57 25.09 13.34
C GLN A 227 -12.46 24.53 11.91
N ARG A 228 -12.87 23.27 11.68
CA ARG A 228 -12.90 22.67 10.34
C ARG A 228 -13.85 23.42 9.41
N ILE A 229 -15.08 23.70 9.84
CA ILE A 229 -16.05 24.48 9.07
C ILE A 229 -15.47 25.87 8.72
N ALA A 230 -14.89 26.56 9.69
CA ALA A 230 -14.28 27.88 9.49
C ALA A 230 -13.08 27.85 8.53
N MET A 231 -12.37 26.72 8.41
CA MET A 231 -11.22 26.53 7.51
C MET A 231 -11.64 26.23 6.05
N LEU A 232 -12.86 25.76 5.78
CA LEU A 232 -13.29 25.37 4.42
C LEU A 232 -13.11 26.48 3.37
N PRO A 233 -13.40 27.78 3.64
CA PRO A 233 -13.11 28.84 2.68
C PRO A 233 -11.62 28.98 2.34
N MET A 234 -10.73 28.74 3.33
CA MET A 234 -9.28 28.78 3.11
C MET A 234 -8.82 27.58 2.25
N VAL A 235 -9.43 26.39 2.43
CA VAL A 235 -9.20 25.23 1.56
C VAL A 235 -9.57 25.55 0.12
N THR A 236 -10.74 26.18 -0.10
CA THR A 236 -11.16 26.61 -1.45
C THR A 236 -10.13 27.55 -2.07
N ALA A 237 -9.75 28.60 -1.35
CA ALA A 237 -8.78 29.57 -1.84
C ALA A 237 -7.40 28.94 -2.13
N PHE A 238 -6.97 27.97 -1.30
CA PHE A 238 -5.71 27.27 -1.50
C PHE A 238 -5.73 26.40 -2.77
N ILE A 239 -6.81 25.67 -3.00
CA ILE A 239 -6.98 24.85 -4.21
C ILE A 239 -7.01 25.75 -5.47
N GLU A 240 -7.78 26.85 -5.41
CA GLU A 240 -7.89 27.78 -6.54
C GLU A 240 -6.58 28.51 -6.84
N SER A 241 -5.87 28.99 -5.82
CA SER A 241 -4.56 29.64 -5.98
C SER A 241 -3.55 28.72 -6.69
N ARG A 242 -3.47 27.45 -6.28
CA ARG A 242 -2.59 26.48 -6.91
C ARG A 242 -3.00 26.19 -8.36
N ARG A 243 -4.31 26.05 -8.61
CA ARG A 243 -4.82 25.84 -9.96
C ARG A 243 -4.46 27.02 -10.90
N GLN A 244 -4.59 28.25 -10.42
CA GLN A 244 -4.24 29.46 -11.19
C GLN A 244 -2.73 29.54 -11.47
N SER A 245 -1.90 29.09 -10.53
CA SER A 245 -0.43 29.05 -10.68
C SER A 245 0.06 27.83 -11.48
N GLY A 246 -0.82 26.92 -11.89
CA GLY A 246 -0.42 25.65 -12.54
C GLY A 246 0.32 24.68 -11.59
N GLU A 247 0.16 24.85 -10.28
CA GLU A 247 0.82 24.03 -9.26
C GLU A 247 -0.02 22.82 -8.92
N LEU A 248 0.57 21.64 -8.95
CA LEU A 248 -0.06 20.37 -8.56
C LEU A 248 0.65 19.77 -7.33
N SER A 249 -0.10 19.07 -6.49
CA SER A 249 0.44 18.14 -5.49
C SER A 249 0.46 16.72 -6.06
N TYR A 250 1.07 15.79 -5.33
CA TYR A 250 0.97 14.37 -5.67
C TYR A 250 -0.47 13.85 -5.56
N ASP A 251 -1.27 14.39 -4.65
CA ASP A 251 -2.69 14.03 -4.49
C ASP A 251 -3.50 14.56 -5.70
N ASP A 252 -3.23 15.78 -6.16
CA ASP A 252 -3.83 16.33 -7.39
C ASP A 252 -3.50 15.46 -8.61
N GLN A 253 -2.28 14.97 -8.71
CA GLN A 253 -1.85 14.10 -9.81
C GLN A 253 -2.71 12.83 -9.90
N ILE A 254 -2.94 12.16 -8.76
CA ILE A 254 -3.81 10.98 -8.69
C ILE A 254 -5.27 11.35 -9.01
N ALA A 255 -5.77 12.42 -8.42
CA ALA A 255 -7.15 12.87 -8.62
C ALA A 255 -7.45 13.22 -10.07
N LEU A 256 -6.53 13.93 -10.74
CA LEU A 256 -6.65 14.28 -12.15
C LEU A 256 -6.54 13.06 -13.06
N ALA A 257 -5.63 12.12 -12.77
CA ALA A 257 -5.54 10.85 -13.48
C ALA A 257 -6.85 10.04 -13.35
N ALA A 258 -7.49 10.06 -12.17
CA ALA A 258 -8.80 9.43 -11.98
C ALA A 258 -9.90 10.13 -12.79
N ASP A 259 -9.89 11.46 -12.85
CA ASP A 259 -10.85 12.22 -13.66
C ASP A 259 -10.67 11.96 -15.16
N ILE A 260 -9.43 11.87 -15.64
CA ILE A 260 -9.12 11.48 -17.03
C ILE A 260 -9.70 10.09 -17.30
N ALA A 261 -9.42 9.12 -16.43
CA ALA A 261 -9.90 7.75 -16.63
C ALA A 261 -11.45 7.65 -16.67
N VAL A 262 -12.14 8.46 -15.85
CA VAL A 262 -13.61 8.46 -15.79
C VAL A 262 -14.24 9.20 -16.97
N ASN A 263 -13.68 10.37 -17.34
CA ASN A 263 -14.30 11.24 -18.33
C ASN A 263 -13.91 10.89 -19.78
N PHE A 264 -12.86 10.09 -19.96
CA PHE A 264 -12.39 9.64 -21.27
C PHE A 264 -12.31 8.11 -21.36
N PRO A 265 -13.43 7.41 -21.65
CA PRO A 265 -13.47 5.94 -21.67
C PRO A 265 -12.51 5.29 -22.70
N ASP A 266 -12.12 6.01 -23.73
CA ASP A 266 -11.12 5.59 -24.71
C ASP A 266 -9.74 5.38 -24.08
N VAL A 267 -9.39 6.16 -23.04
CA VAL A 267 -8.16 5.97 -22.27
C VAL A 267 -8.18 4.59 -21.59
N GLY A 268 -9.30 4.23 -20.97
CA GLY A 268 -9.46 2.89 -20.39
C GLY A 268 -9.35 1.78 -21.44
N ALA A 269 -9.89 1.97 -22.65
CA ALA A 269 -9.76 1.00 -23.74
C ALA A 269 -8.30 0.84 -24.20
N LEU A 270 -7.54 1.94 -24.31
CA LEU A 270 -6.11 1.93 -24.63
C LEU A 270 -5.29 1.19 -23.56
N GLU A 271 -5.51 1.50 -22.29
CA GLU A 271 -4.78 0.88 -21.18
C GLU A 271 -5.10 -0.62 -21.05
N ARG A 272 -6.35 -1.05 -21.23
CA ARG A 272 -6.71 -2.48 -21.30
C ARG A 272 -6.08 -3.21 -22.49
N GLY A 273 -5.95 -2.55 -23.64
CA GLY A 273 -5.23 -3.09 -24.79
C GLY A 273 -3.73 -3.25 -24.55
N LYS A 274 -3.15 -2.32 -23.79
CA LYS A 274 -1.73 -2.33 -23.41
C LYS A 274 -1.44 -3.36 -22.31
N TYR A 275 -2.32 -3.48 -21.33
CA TYR A 275 -2.17 -4.33 -20.15
C TYR A 275 -3.35 -5.30 -19.98
N PRO A 276 -3.36 -6.44 -20.68
CA PRO A 276 -4.40 -7.47 -20.55
C PRO A 276 -4.52 -8.06 -19.14
N VAL A 277 -3.49 -7.94 -18.30
CA VAL A 277 -3.51 -8.39 -16.90
C VAL A 277 -2.93 -7.32 -16.00
N VAL A 278 -3.59 -7.07 -14.86
CA VAL A 278 -3.16 -6.11 -13.83
C VAL A 278 -3.02 -6.80 -12.48
N LEU A 279 -1.91 -6.54 -11.81
CA LEU A 279 -1.61 -7.02 -10.46
C LEU A 279 -1.50 -5.82 -9.53
N LEU A 280 -2.28 -5.80 -8.46
CA LEU A 280 -2.31 -4.74 -7.45
C LEU A 280 -1.76 -5.29 -6.14
N ASP A 281 -0.60 -4.78 -5.70
CA ASP A 281 0.01 -5.15 -4.42
C ASP A 281 -0.34 -4.13 -3.34
N GLU A 282 -0.41 -4.59 -2.09
CA GLU A 282 -0.80 -3.80 -0.91
C GLU A 282 -2.11 -3.02 -1.15
N TYR A 283 -3.11 -3.70 -1.74
CA TYR A 283 -4.36 -3.06 -2.17
C TYR A 283 -5.15 -2.43 -1.03
N GLN A 284 -4.96 -2.89 0.22
CA GLN A 284 -5.57 -2.28 1.42
C GLN A 284 -5.13 -0.83 1.67
N ASP A 285 -3.98 -0.43 1.13
CA ASP A 285 -3.43 0.91 1.31
C ASP A 285 -3.77 1.89 0.18
N THR A 286 -4.61 1.46 -0.79
CA THR A 286 -5.03 2.32 -1.89
C THR A 286 -6.04 3.38 -1.45
N SER A 287 -5.87 4.61 -1.95
CA SER A 287 -6.80 5.71 -1.71
C SER A 287 -8.05 5.62 -2.59
N GLN A 288 -9.10 6.37 -2.24
CA GLN A 288 -10.34 6.39 -3.03
C GLN A 288 -10.11 6.91 -4.45
N SER A 289 -9.24 7.90 -4.64
CA SER A 289 -8.87 8.40 -5.97
C SER A 289 -8.14 7.33 -6.79
N GLN A 290 -7.23 6.56 -6.18
CA GLN A 290 -6.56 5.44 -6.84
C GLN A 290 -7.54 4.34 -7.25
N VAL A 291 -8.43 3.93 -6.33
CA VAL A 291 -9.48 2.94 -6.62
C VAL A 291 -10.37 3.40 -7.77
N ARG A 292 -10.81 4.68 -7.75
CA ARG A 292 -11.64 5.27 -8.80
C ARG A 292 -10.94 5.25 -10.16
N MET A 293 -9.66 5.64 -10.21
CA MET A 293 -8.83 5.58 -11.41
C MET A 293 -8.76 4.16 -11.96
N LEU A 294 -8.39 3.20 -11.12
CA LEU A 294 -8.21 1.81 -11.51
C LEU A 294 -9.53 1.15 -11.94
N ALA A 295 -10.64 1.41 -11.25
CA ALA A 295 -11.95 0.89 -11.60
C ALA A 295 -12.45 1.45 -12.94
N ALA A 296 -12.17 2.73 -13.24
CA ALA A 296 -12.51 3.33 -14.53
C ALA A 296 -11.66 2.75 -15.66
N LEU A 297 -10.38 2.50 -15.44
CA LEU A 297 -9.47 1.92 -16.44
C LEU A 297 -9.71 0.44 -16.65
N PHE A 298 -9.83 -0.34 -15.57
CA PHE A 298 -9.75 -1.80 -15.55
C PHE A 298 -11.00 -2.49 -14.96
N GLY A 299 -12.10 -1.77 -14.78
CA GLY A 299 -13.37 -2.38 -14.41
C GLY A 299 -14.02 -3.21 -15.53
N GLY A 300 -15.24 -3.70 -15.28
CA GLY A 300 -16.05 -4.38 -16.30
C GLY A 300 -15.53 -5.78 -16.69
N GLY A 301 -14.96 -6.52 -15.74
CA GLY A 301 -14.50 -7.89 -15.95
C GLY A 301 -13.07 -8.00 -16.46
N HIS A 302 -12.31 -6.90 -16.49
CA HIS A 302 -10.88 -6.95 -16.86
C HIS A 302 -10.06 -7.72 -15.82
N PRO A 303 -9.09 -8.54 -16.24
CA PRO A 303 -8.30 -9.38 -15.33
C PRO A 303 -7.44 -8.56 -14.35
N VAL A 304 -7.95 -8.29 -13.17
CA VAL A 304 -7.26 -7.59 -12.07
C VAL A 304 -7.09 -8.55 -10.90
N THR A 305 -5.87 -8.81 -10.49
CA THR A 305 -5.59 -9.56 -9.26
C THR A 305 -5.08 -8.61 -8.19
N ALA A 306 -5.88 -8.35 -7.16
CA ALA A 306 -5.50 -7.53 -6.03
C ALA A 306 -5.03 -8.41 -4.87
N VAL A 307 -3.92 -8.05 -4.24
CA VAL A 307 -3.36 -8.74 -3.07
C VAL A 307 -3.22 -7.74 -1.94
N GLY A 308 -3.66 -8.13 -0.75
CA GLY A 308 -3.56 -7.27 0.42
C GLY A 308 -3.90 -7.95 1.73
N ASP A 309 -3.67 -7.25 2.84
CA ASP A 309 -4.02 -7.67 4.18
C ASP A 309 -4.82 -6.56 4.88
N PRO A 310 -6.13 -6.73 5.09
CA PRO A 310 -6.94 -5.73 5.77
C PRO A 310 -6.40 -5.35 7.16
N CYS A 311 -5.80 -6.32 7.87
CA CYS A 311 -5.22 -6.08 9.19
C CYS A 311 -3.93 -5.25 9.16
N GLN A 312 -3.36 -4.97 7.99
CA GLN A 312 -2.16 -4.17 7.78
C GLN A 312 -2.44 -2.81 7.13
N SER A 313 -3.68 -2.35 7.05
CA SER A 313 -4.03 -1.02 6.55
C SER A 313 -3.58 0.05 7.55
N ILE A 314 -2.44 0.68 7.29
CA ILE A 314 -1.80 1.66 8.19
C ILE A 314 -1.64 3.06 7.57
N TYR A 315 -2.19 3.27 6.37
CA TYR A 315 -2.07 4.52 5.63
C TYR A 315 -3.40 5.30 5.52
N THR A 316 -4.29 5.15 6.49
CA THR A 316 -5.56 5.91 6.54
C THR A 316 -5.34 7.42 6.53
N TRP A 317 -4.25 7.90 7.12
CA TRP A 317 -3.83 9.31 7.09
C TRP A 317 -3.37 9.79 5.71
N ARG A 318 -3.20 8.88 4.74
CA ARG A 318 -2.94 9.15 3.31
C ARG A 318 -4.16 8.83 2.44
N GLY A 319 -5.35 8.80 2.99
CA GLY A 319 -6.58 8.54 2.26
C GLY A 319 -6.88 7.07 1.97
N ALA A 320 -6.10 6.12 2.50
CA ALA A 320 -6.46 4.71 2.44
C ALA A 320 -7.77 4.45 3.21
N SER A 321 -8.60 3.56 2.68
CA SER A 321 -9.86 3.18 3.32
C SER A 321 -9.82 1.73 3.78
N ALA A 322 -10.11 1.49 5.04
CA ALA A 322 -10.17 0.13 5.61
C ALA A 322 -11.12 -0.81 4.83
N GLY A 323 -12.18 -0.28 4.22
CA GLY A 323 -13.14 -1.06 3.43
C GLY A 323 -12.72 -1.36 1.97
N THR A 324 -11.51 -0.95 1.54
CA THR A 324 -11.10 -1.05 0.12
C THR A 324 -11.10 -2.49 -0.39
N ILE A 325 -10.54 -3.44 0.38
CA ILE A 325 -10.52 -4.86 0.00
C ILE A 325 -11.95 -5.42 -0.06
N GLY A 326 -12.81 -5.10 0.93
CA GLY A 326 -14.20 -5.54 0.94
C GLY A 326 -15.03 -5.01 -0.22
N ALA A 327 -14.67 -3.85 -0.75
CA ALA A 327 -15.33 -3.25 -1.90
C ALA A 327 -14.74 -3.72 -3.26
N PHE A 328 -13.76 -4.63 -3.28
CA PHE A 328 -13.09 -5.04 -4.52
C PHE A 328 -14.06 -5.53 -5.59
N ASN A 329 -14.94 -6.46 -5.28
CA ASN A 329 -15.90 -7.04 -6.24
C ASN A 329 -16.93 -6.01 -6.76
N LYS A 330 -17.17 -4.93 -6.02
CA LYS A 330 -17.98 -3.80 -6.49
C LYS A 330 -17.22 -2.95 -7.52
N ASN A 331 -15.93 -2.75 -7.32
CA ASN A 331 -15.08 -1.93 -8.17
C ASN A 331 -14.60 -2.69 -9.42
N PHE A 332 -14.39 -4.00 -9.27
CA PHE A 332 -13.95 -4.90 -10.35
C PHE A 332 -14.90 -6.10 -10.44
N PRO A 333 -16.14 -5.87 -10.91
CA PRO A 333 -17.11 -6.95 -11.03
C PRO A 333 -16.66 -7.97 -12.06
N LYS A 334 -16.91 -9.25 -11.77
CA LYS A 334 -16.72 -10.33 -12.73
C LYS A 334 -17.74 -10.29 -13.86
N ALA A 335 -17.42 -10.95 -14.96
CA ALA A 335 -18.36 -11.13 -16.06
C ALA A 335 -19.59 -11.96 -15.59
N ALA A 336 -20.76 -11.68 -16.18
CA ALA A 336 -21.96 -12.44 -15.86
C ALA A 336 -21.77 -13.93 -16.18
N GLY A 337 -22.08 -14.80 -15.21
CA GLY A 337 -21.92 -16.25 -15.34
C GLY A 337 -20.54 -16.78 -14.97
N SER A 338 -19.65 -15.96 -14.42
CA SER A 338 -18.39 -16.40 -13.82
C SER A 338 -18.65 -17.45 -12.74
N LYS A 339 -17.74 -18.44 -12.66
CA LYS A 339 -17.74 -19.53 -11.66
C LYS A 339 -16.53 -19.47 -10.73
N GLY A 340 -15.60 -18.52 -10.96
CA GLY A 340 -14.40 -18.38 -10.15
C GLY A 340 -14.71 -17.95 -8.72
N GLU A 341 -13.82 -18.22 -7.79
CA GLU A 341 -13.90 -17.73 -6.41
C GLU A 341 -13.73 -16.21 -6.38
N ASP A 342 -14.49 -15.54 -5.52
CA ASP A 342 -14.40 -14.09 -5.35
C ASP A 342 -13.19 -13.68 -4.50
N VAL A 343 -12.83 -14.50 -3.53
CA VAL A 343 -11.77 -14.24 -2.56
C VAL A 343 -10.88 -15.47 -2.42
N TYR A 344 -9.59 -15.28 -2.55
CA TYR A 344 -8.57 -16.28 -2.26
C TYR A 344 -7.83 -15.91 -0.98
N GLU A 345 -7.23 -16.89 -0.30
CA GLU A 345 -6.55 -16.66 0.97
C GLU A 345 -5.16 -17.26 0.98
N LEU A 346 -4.19 -16.53 1.57
CA LEU A 346 -2.86 -16.99 1.93
C LEU A 346 -2.69 -16.86 3.44
N LEU A 347 -3.01 -17.91 4.16
CA LEU A 347 -3.06 -17.91 5.64
C LEU A 347 -1.80 -18.46 6.28
N THR A 348 -1.02 -19.28 5.56
CA THR A 348 0.21 -19.87 6.09
C THR A 348 1.36 -18.88 6.05
N THR A 349 1.85 -18.44 7.23
CA THR A 349 3.04 -17.58 7.31
C THR A 349 4.34 -18.39 7.33
N TYR A 350 5.30 -17.94 6.52
CA TYR A 350 6.65 -18.53 6.45
C TYR A 350 7.69 -17.70 7.21
N ARG A 351 7.30 -16.52 7.70
CA ARG A 351 8.20 -15.56 8.37
C ARG A 351 8.36 -15.85 9.86
N ASN A 352 7.25 -15.93 10.58
CA ASN A 352 7.24 -15.93 12.03
C ASN A 352 7.11 -17.35 12.59
N ASP A 353 7.71 -17.57 13.76
CA ASP A 353 7.49 -18.75 14.56
C ASP A 353 6.24 -18.59 15.46
N LYS A 354 5.85 -19.67 16.15
CA LYS A 354 4.51 -19.83 16.76
C LYS A 354 4.13 -18.74 17.75
N ALA A 355 4.97 -18.44 18.73
CA ALA A 355 4.63 -17.48 19.79
C ALA A 355 4.41 -16.06 19.24
N ILE A 356 5.25 -15.64 18.27
CA ILE A 356 5.12 -14.32 17.60
C ILE A 356 3.82 -14.27 16.80
N LEU A 357 3.52 -15.35 16.09
CA LEU A 357 2.31 -15.44 15.28
C LEU A 357 1.04 -15.43 16.14
N GLU A 358 1.04 -16.14 17.25
CA GLU A 358 -0.09 -16.18 18.18
C GLU A 358 -0.38 -14.82 18.77
N LEU A 359 0.64 -14.10 19.24
CA LEU A 359 0.50 -12.71 19.69
C LEU A 359 -0.05 -11.80 18.58
N ALA A 360 0.49 -11.91 17.37
CA ALA A 360 0.02 -11.12 16.23
C ALA A 360 -1.46 -11.41 15.91
N ASN A 361 -1.87 -12.66 15.98
CA ASN A 361 -3.26 -13.06 15.78
C ASN A 361 -4.18 -12.47 16.86
N GLU A 362 -3.81 -12.54 18.13
CA GLU A 362 -4.58 -11.98 19.25
C GLU A 362 -4.75 -10.46 19.12
N ILE A 363 -3.66 -9.73 18.82
CA ILE A 363 -3.71 -8.28 18.61
C ILE A 363 -4.63 -7.93 17.42
N SER A 364 -4.61 -8.73 16.36
CA SER A 364 -5.39 -8.48 15.15
C SER A 364 -6.88 -8.88 15.28
N ASP A 365 -7.27 -9.63 16.29
CA ASP A 365 -8.67 -10.11 16.43
C ASP A 365 -9.68 -8.97 16.51
N GLY A 366 -9.34 -7.88 17.23
CA GLY A 366 -10.19 -6.69 17.28
C GLY A 366 -10.39 -6.02 15.92
N VAL A 367 -9.36 -5.99 15.09
CA VAL A 367 -9.42 -5.43 13.73
C VAL A 367 -10.25 -6.35 12.82
N ARG A 368 -10.03 -7.67 12.88
CA ARG A 368 -10.77 -8.65 12.09
C ARG A 368 -12.29 -8.56 12.28
N GLN A 369 -12.75 -8.24 13.50
CA GLN A 369 -14.17 -8.11 13.81
C GLN A 369 -14.80 -6.86 13.17
N LEU A 370 -14.01 -5.87 12.81
CA LEU A 370 -14.45 -4.61 12.19
C LEU A 370 -14.43 -4.68 10.66
N GLU A 371 -13.75 -5.68 10.09
CA GLU A 371 -13.60 -5.78 8.65
C GLU A 371 -14.89 -6.26 7.97
N SER A 372 -15.16 -5.69 6.79
CA SER A 372 -16.30 -6.05 5.95
C SER A 372 -16.11 -7.39 5.22
N VAL A 373 -14.90 -7.91 5.21
CA VAL A 373 -14.52 -9.21 4.64
C VAL A 373 -14.05 -10.11 5.77
N LYS A 374 -14.47 -11.37 5.74
CA LYS A 374 -13.98 -12.37 6.70
C LYS A 374 -12.48 -12.56 6.50
N VAL A 375 -11.70 -12.32 7.55
CA VAL A 375 -10.26 -12.53 7.59
C VAL A 375 -9.96 -13.60 8.63
N GLU A 376 -9.44 -14.73 8.17
CA GLU A 376 -9.08 -15.84 9.05
C GLU A 376 -7.76 -15.58 9.79
N ARG A 377 -7.56 -16.26 10.92
CA ARG A 377 -6.28 -16.24 11.65
C ARG A 377 -5.17 -16.88 10.82
N LEU A 378 -3.98 -16.29 10.89
CA LEU A 378 -2.80 -16.83 10.23
C LEU A 378 -2.35 -18.12 10.89
N LYS A 379 -1.80 -19.05 10.08
CA LYS A 379 -1.30 -20.36 10.49
C LYS A 379 0.22 -20.40 10.37
N ALA A 380 0.88 -21.08 11.30
CA ALA A 380 2.32 -21.28 11.23
C ALA A 380 2.65 -22.32 10.15
N ARG A 381 3.76 -22.11 9.42
CA ARG A 381 4.31 -23.11 8.50
C ARG A 381 4.58 -24.46 9.21
N LYS A 382 4.54 -25.53 8.47
CA LYS A 382 4.97 -26.86 8.96
C LYS A 382 6.44 -26.78 9.42
N GLY A 383 6.72 -27.24 10.64
CA GLY A 383 8.06 -27.17 11.23
C GLY A 383 8.46 -25.81 11.79
N ALA A 384 7.51 -24.89 11.98
CA ALA A 384 7.76 -23.64 12.71
C ALA A 384 8.22 -23.94 14.14
N GLY A 385 9.26 -23.22 14.58
CA GLY A 385 9.76 -23.27 15.96
C GLY A 385 8.80 -22.67 16.97
N PRO A 386 9.15 -22.73 18.28
CA PRO A 386 8.34 -22.10 19.32
C PRO A 386 8.28 -20.58 19.18
N GLY A 387 9.35 -19.98 18.68
CA GLY A 387 9.52 -18.53 18.67
C GLY A 387 10.04 -18.01 20.02
N ASP A 388 10.57 -16.79 19.98
CA ASP A 388 11.10 -16.12 21.17
C ASP A 388 10.40 -14.76 21.31
N LEU A 389 9.76 -14.55 22.46
CA LEU A 389 8.97 -13.38 22.75
C LEU A 389 9.30 -12.89 24.15
N THR A 390 9.77 -11.65 24.27
CA THR A 390 10.08 -11.00 25.53
C THR A 390 9.25 -9.73 25.67
N CYS A 391 8.68 -9.51 26.87
CA CYS A 391 7.94 -8.31 27.21
C CYS A 391 8.59 -7.65 28.41
N GLY A 392 8.72 -6.32 28.38
CA GLY A 392 9.30 -5.54 29.49
C GLY A 392 8.52 -4.25 29.72
N ILE A 393 8.44 -3.85 31.00
CA ILE A 393 7.94 -2.54 31.42
C ILE A 393 9.06 -1.85 32.17
N PHE A 394 9.35 -0.60 31.83
CA PHE A 394 10.48 0.17 32.37
C PHE A 394 9.98 1.48 33.00
N GLU A 395 10.74 2.00 33.94
CA GLU A 395 10.38 3.21 34.69
C GLU A 395 10.47 4.48 33.81
N ASN A 396 11.40 4.48 32.88
CA ASN A 396 11.63 5.61 31.96
C ASN A 396 12.20 5.14 30.63
N LEU A 397 12.33 6.08 29.69
CA LEU A 397 12.80 5.82 28.32
C LEU A 397 14.29 5.44 28.27
N GLU A 398 15.09 5.95 29.18
CA GLU A 398 16.50 5.62 29.31
C GLU A 398 16.70 4.14 29.71
N ALA A 399 15.95 3.66 30.69
CA ALA A 399 15.97 2.27 31.13
C ALA A 399 15.46 1.32 30.02
N GLU A 400 14.38 1.69 29.32
CA GLU A 400 13.88 0.96 28.16
C GLU A 400 14.96 0.85 27.06
N SER A 401 15.60 1.98 26.72
CA SER A 401 16.63 2.03 25.69
C SER A 401 17.87 1.21 26.05
N ALA A 402 18.29 1.25 27.31
CA ALA A 402 19.40 0.44 27.81
C ALA A 402 19.09 -1.07 27.73
N ALA A 403 17.87 -1.48 28.12
CA ALA A 403 17.43 -2.87 28.03
C ALA A 403 17.37 -3.38 26.56
N ILE A 404 16.94 -2.54 25.62
CA ILE A 404 16.98 -2.85 24.17
C ILE A 404 18.43 -3.10 23.73
N ALA A 405 19.36 -2.23 24.11
CA ALA A 405 20.78 -2.37 23.76
C ALA A 405 21.40 -3.63 24.39
N GLU A 406 21.08 -3.91 25.66
CA GLU A 406 21.50 -5.13 26.37
C GLU A 406 20.99 -6.38 25.66
N TYR A 407 19.72 -6.40 25.24
CA TYR A 407 19.13 -7.52 24.50
C TYR A 407 19.81 -7.73 23.14
N PHE A 408 20.17 -6.66 22.44
CA PHE A 408 20.81 -6.76 21.11
C PHE A 408 22.30 -7.10 21.17
N THR A 409 22.99 -6.77 22.25
CA THR A 409 24.44 -6.97 22.36
C THR A 409 24.91 -8.41 22.11
N PRO A 410 24.35 -9.46 22.77
CA PRO A 410 24.75 -10.82 22.50
C PRO A 410 24.39 -11.31 21.09
N LEU A 411 23.34 -10.73 20.51
CA LEU A 411 22.89 -11.04 19.14
C LEU A 411 23.87 -10.43 18.11
N TRP A 412 24.32 -9.21 18.37
CA TRP A 412 25.27 -8.48 17.53
C TRP A 412 26.67 -9.10 17.56
N ASN A 413 27.15 -9.46 18.76
CA ASN A 413 28.49 -10.00 18.96
C ASN A 413 28.64 -11.47 18.55
N ASN A 414 27.54 -12.19 18.34
CA ASN A 414 27.55 -13.57 17.88
C ASN A 414 26.56 -13.79 16.71
N PRO A 415 26.86 -13.23 15.53
CA PRO A 415 25.97 -13.30 14.38
C PRO A 415 25.73 -14.73 13.88
N GLU A 416 26.66 -15.68 14.12
CA GLU A 416 26.51 -17.07 13.69
C GLU A 416 25.34 -17.79 14.40
N ARG A 417 25.04 -17.41 15.64
CA ARG A 417 23.91 -17.95 16.42
C ARG A 417 22.57 -17.64 15.78
N TYR A 418 22.51 -16.60 14.93
CA TYR A 418 21.30 -16.08 14.31
C TYR A 418 21.34 -16.05 12.79
N VAL A 419 22.39 -16.59 12.15
CA VAL A 419 22.41 -16.78 10.71
C VAL A 419 21.46 -17.91 10.36
N ALA A 420 20.44 -17.60 9.58
CA ALA A 420 19.57 -18.64 9.03
C ALA A 420 20.37 -19.59 8.12
N LYS A 421 19.88 -20.79 7.88
CA LYS A 421 20.47 -21.77 6.92
C LYS A 421 20.74 -21.16 5.54
N SER A 422 20.10 -20.02 5.22
CA SER A 422 20.23 -19.26 3.97
C SER A 422 21.51 -18.43 3.84
N LYS A 423 22.43 -18.42 4.81
CA LYS A 423 23.66 -17.58 4.83
C LYS A 423 23.40 -16.05 4.72
N VAL A 424 22.17 -15.61 4.86
CA VAL A 424 21.82 -14.18 4.88
C VAL A 424 21.94 -13.67 6.30
N PRO A 425 22.70 -12.58 6.57
CA PRO A 425 22.79 -11.99 7.89
C PRO A 425 21.40 -11.59 8.38
N LYS A 426 21.08 -11.89 9.64
CA LYS A 426 19.86 -11.39 10.25
C LYS A 426 19.98 -9.88 10.46
N THR A 427 18.88 -9.19 10.20
CA THR A 427 18.74 -7.77 10.47
C THR A 427 17.96 -7.56 11.75
N PHE A 428 18.24 -6.46 12.44
CA PHE A 428 17.57 -6.05 13.66
C PHE A 428 16.83 -4.75 13.38
N ALA A 429 15.66 -4.58 13.98
CA ALA A 429 14.90 -3.34 13.86
C ALA A 429 14.28 -2.97 15.21
N VAL A 430 14.31 -1.69 15.55
CA VAL A 430 13.55 -1.12 16.64
C VAL A 430 12.47 -0.23 16.07
N LEU A 431 11.21 -0.56 16.37
CA LEU A 431 10.05 0.22 15.96
C LEU A 431 9.61 1.12 17.12
N VAL A 432 9.48 2.41 16.87
CA VAL A 432 9.07 3.40 17.87
C VAL A 432 7.74 4.03 17.51
N ARG A 433 6.93 4.32 18.52
CA ARG A 433 5.66 5.02 18.31
C ARG A 433 5.84 6.51 18.04
N LYS A 434 6.87 7.13 18.63
CA LYS A 434 7.16 8.57 18.51
C LYS A 434 8.61 8.77 18.09
N ARG A 435 8.84 9.65 17.13
CA ARG A 435 10.22 10.00 16.68
C ARG A 435 11.11 10.53 17.81
N ALA A 436 10.52 11.18 18.83
CA ALA A 436 11.26 11.67 19.99
C ALA A 436 11.95 10.56 20.82
N GLN A 437 11.58 9.29 20.64
CA GLN A 437 12.21 8.14 21.29
C GLN A 437 13.53 7.73 20.59
N ILE A 438 13.69 8.07 19.30
CA ILE A 438 14.82 7.62 18.47
C ILE A 438 16.19 7.99 19.07
N PRO A 439 16.45 9.25 19.50
CA PRO A 439 17.78 9.64 20.01
C PRO A 439 18.23 8.82 21.24
N TYR A 440 17.30 8.47 22.12
CA TYR A 440 17.61 7.67 23.33
C TYR A 440 18.08 6.27 22.94
N ILE A 441 17.35 5.63 22.02
CA ILE A 441 17.68 4.29 21.52
C ILE A 441 19.00 4.30 20.75
N GLN A 442 19.22 5.30 19.88
CA GLN A 442 20.47 5.43 19.16
C GLN A 442 21.67 5.61 20.12
N SER A 443 21.52 6.44 21.16
CA SER A 443 22.56 6.66 22.15
C SER A 443 22.90 5.37 22.92
N ALA A 444 21.88 4.59 23.33
CA ALA A 444 22.08 3.34 24.03
C ALA A 444 22.75 2.27 23.14
N LEU A 445 22.32 2.14 21.88
CA LEU A 445 22.93 1.22 20.90
C LEU A 445 24.38 1.62 20.61
N ALA A 446 24.67 2.92 20.43
CA ALA A 446 26.00 3.43 20.20
C ALA A 446 26.94 3.16 21.38
N ALA A 447 26.45 3.34 22.62
CA ALA A 447 27.20 3.02 23.84
C ALA A 447 27.52 1.52 23.95
N ALA A 448 26.67 0.66 23.41
CA ALA A 448 26.89 -0.79 23.31
C ALA A 448 27.74 -1.20 22.07
N GLY A 449 28.21 -0.25 21.25
CA GLY A 449 28.99 -0.54 20.05
C GLY A 449 28.17 -1.08 18.87
N ILE A 450 26.85 -0.89 18.88
CA ILE A 450 25.92 -1.36 17.84
C ILE A 450 25.60 -0.19 16.91
N PRO A 451 26.03 -0.22 15.64
CA PRO A 451 25.69 0.82 14.68
C PRO A 451 24.18 0.74 14.34
N SER A 452 23.56 1.91 14.18
CA SER A 452 22.14 2.01 13.85
C SER A 452 21.89 3.06 12.77
N GLU A 453 20.92 2.81 11.91
CA GLU A 453 20.44 3.72 10.88
C GLU A 453 18.96 4.05 11.14
N VAL A 454 18.59 5.33 10.97
CA VAL A 454 17.19 5.76 11.09
C VAL A 454 16.55 5.79 9.71
N LEU A 455 15.60 4.90 9.49
CA LEU A 455 14.84 4.87 8.25
C LEU A 455 13.84 6.03 8.20
N GLY A 456 13.72 6.69 7.05
CA GLY A 456 12.76 7.76 6.82
C GLY A 456 13.26 9.18 7.15
N LEU A 457 14.53 9.37 7.50
CA LEU A 457 15.17 10.69 7.59
C LEU A 457 15.94 11.07 6.30
N GLY A 458 15.99 10.23 5.30
CA GLY A 458 16.76 10.38 4.06
C GLY A 458 16.28 11.48 3.10
N GLY A 459 15.53 12.46 3.55
CA GLY A 459 15.08 13.63 2.77
C GLY A 459 15.68 14.97 3.24
N LEU A 460 16.67 14.95 4.13
CA LEU A 460 17.30 16.17 4.71
C LEU A 460 18.80 16.27 4.45
N VAL A 461 19.30 15.64 3.38
CA VAL A 461 20.66 15.91 2.87
C VAL A 461 20.58 16.24 1.41
#